data_19b978b43bf9e43489c305716a9c8a12
#
_entry.id   19b978b43bf9e43489c305716a9c8a12
#
_cell.length_a   1.000
_cell.length_b   1.000
_cell.length_c   1.000
_cell.angle_alpha   90.00
_cell.angle_beta   90.00
_cell.angle_gamma   90.00
#
_symmetry.space_group_name_H-M   'P 1'
#
loop_
_entity.id
_entity.type
_entity.pdbx_description
1 polymer ?
#
loop_
_entity_poly.entity_id
_entity_poly.type
_entity_poly.pdbx_seq_one_letter_code
_entity_poly.pdbx_strand_id
1 'polypeptide(L)'
;CDLLARYSIRNDMALKVLIRKLAESVKQPSSFTRLANLVSSTGKKITTDTIIDYLNYLEDTWIMFSLENYASKLADKVSNKKYYFMDNGILSLFLMDPETSLLENLVAVTLKKRYGDDLYFYHRNIEVDFYLDEGHKAIQVSYSLKDPETRKREVNALLKLAENVAVDDLCIITRDEEEMIVEGEKTIRV
;
A
#
# COMPACT_ATOMS: atom_id res chain seq x y z
N CYS A 1 -10.49 17.02 16.95
CA CYS A 1 -10.95 17.27 15.78
C CYS A 1 -10.53 18.47 14.97
N ASP A 2 -9.25 18.65 14.91
CA ASP A 2 -8.64 19.78 14.23
C ASP A 2 -8.79 19.74 12.70
N LEU A 3 -8.79 18.52 12.12
CA LEU A 3 -8.91 18.31 10.68
C LEU A 3 -10.23 18.84 10.12
N LEU A 4 -11.36 18.58 10.78
CA LEU A 4 -12.67 19.04 10.33
C LEU A 4 -12.77 20.58 10.34
N ALA A 5 -12.25 21.22 11.40
CA ALA A 5 -12.24 22.66 11.53
C ALA A 5 -11.24 23.30 10.55
N ARG A 6 -10.02 22.76 10.45
CA ARG A 6 -8.93 23.29 9.62
C ARG A 6 -9.30 23.35 8.13
N TYR A 7 -9.96 22.31 7.62
CA TYR A 7 -10.35 22.22 6.21
C TYR A 7 -11.82 22.51 5.96
N SER A 8 -12.57 22.98 6.97
CA SER A 8 -14.00 23.29 6.86
C SER A 8 -14.84 22.15 6.26
N ILE A 9 -14.54 20.92 6.69
CA ILE A 9 -15.17 19.71 6.14
C ILE A 9 -16.64 19.67 6.57
N ARG A 10 -17.55 19.76 5.60
CA ARG A 10 -19.00 19.76 5.83
C ARG A 10 -19.59 18.35 5.98
N ASN A 11 -18.97 17.34 5.39
CA ASN A 11 -19.45 15.95 5.40
C ASN A 11 -18.45 15.05 6.16
N ASP A 12 -18.47 15.17 7.49
CA ASP A 12 -17.63 14.38 8.39
C ASP A 12 -17.91 12.87 8.32
N MET A 13 -19.17 12.50 8.06
CA MET A 13 -19.57 11.11 7.88
C MET A 13 -18.88 10.49 6.65
N ALA A 14 -18.85 11.21 5.52
CA ALA A 14 -18.18 10.71 4.32
C ALA A 14 -16.66 10.54 4.53
N LEU A 15 -16.02 11.47 5.25
CA LEU A 15 -14.61 11.35 5.62
C LEU A 15 -14.35 10.12 6.50
N LYS A 16 -15.18 9.90 7.53
CA LYS A 16 -15.07 8.72 8.40
C LYS A 16 -15.23 7.40 7.61
N VAL A 17 -16.20 7.36 6.70
CA VAL A 17 -16.39 6.19 5.82
C VAL A 17 -15.19 6.00 4.90
N LEU A 18 -14.65 7.07 4.32
CA LEU A 18 -13.46 7.01 3.48
C LEU A 18 -12.27 6.43 4.25
N ILE A 19 -11.96 6.93 5.45
CA ILE A 19 -10.87 6.43 6.29
C ILE A 19 -11.05 4.94 6.57
N ARG A 20 -12.26 4.52 6.92
CA ARG A 20 -12.55 3.11 7.16
C ARG A 20 -12.34 2.25 5.90
N LYS A 21 -12.80 2.73 4.73
CA LYS A 21 -12.60 2.01 3.47
C LYS A 21 -11.15 1.92 3.05
N LEU A 22 -10.36 2.95 3.30
CA LEU A 22 -8.92 2.94 3.08
C LEU A 22 -8.22 1.95 4.02
N ALA A 23 -8.61 1.87 5.29
CA ALA A 23 -8.08 0.89 6.22
C ALA A 23 -8.41 -0.56 5.81
N GLU A 24 -9.67 -0.84 5.40
CA GLU A 24 -10.11 -2.14 4.91
C GLU A 24 -9.39 -2.56 3.61
N SER A 25 -8.86 -1.61 2.83
CA SER A 25 -8.17 -1.84 1.55
C SER A 25 -6.69 -1.46 1.55
N VAL A 26 -6.06 -1.38 2.72
CA VAL A 26 -4.69 -0.88 2.87
C VAL A 26 -3.65 -1.58 1.98
N LYS A 27 -3.84 -2.86 1.67
CA LYS A 27 -2.95 -3.64 0.80
C LYS A 27 -3.30 -3.56 -0.70
N GLN A 28 -4.35 -2.85 -1.07
CA GLN A 28 -4.92 -2.88 -2.41
C GLN A 28 -4.88 -1.50 -3.08
N PRO A 29 -4.51 -1.40 -4.35
CA PRO A 29 -4.64 -0.15 -5.07
C PRO A 29 -6.10 0.31 -5.14
N SER A 30 -6.33 1.59 -4.97
CA SER A 30 -7.66 2.18 -5.03
C SER A 30 -7.68 3.42 -5.90
N SER A 31 -8.59 3.44 -6.88
CA SER A 31 -8.82 4.62 -7.70
C SER A 31 -9.78 5.60 -7.03
N PHE A 32 -9.66 6.88 -7.34
CA PHE A 32 -10.55 7.91 -6.84
C PHE A 32 -12.02 7.62 -7.13
N THR A 33 -12.34 7.14 -8.33
CA THR A 33 -13.70 6.76 -8.72
C THR A 33 -14.21 5.58 -7.89
N ARG A 34 -13.38 4.56 -7.64
CA ARG A 34 -13.73 3.43 -6.79
C ARG A 34 -14.05 3.90 -5.37
N LEU A 35 -13.21 4.76 -4.79
CA LEU A 35 -13.42 5.32 -3.46
C LEU A 35 -14.69 6.16 -3.40
N ALA A 36 -14.95 7.02 -4.40
CA ALA A 36 -16.18 7.81 -4.49
C ALA A 36 -17.44 6.92 -4.51
N ASN A 37 -17.42 5.84 -5.28
CA ASN A 37 -18.52 4.88 -5.36
C ASN A 37 -18.72 4.14 -4.02
N LEU A 38 -17.64 3.70 -3.38
CA LEU A 38 -17.70 3.02 -2.08
C LEU A 38 -18.26 3.93 -0.97
N VAL A 39 -17.85 5.17 -0.93
CA VAL A 39 -18.38 6.15 0.05
C VAL A 39 -19.83 6.48 -0.27
N SER A 40 -20.18 6.70 -1.55
CA SER A 40 -21.56 7.00 -1.97
C SER A 40 -22.54 5.89 -1.67
N SER A 41 -22.10 4.63 -1.70
CA SER A 41 -22.97 3.46 -1.40
C SER A 41 -23.46 3.43 0.05
N THR A 42 -22.88 4.22 0.94
CA THR A 42 -23.28 4.32 2.36
C THR A 42 -24.34 5.39 2.65
N GLY A 43 -24.86 6.06 1.63
CA GLY A 43 -26.04 6.93 1.78
C GLY A 43 -25.98 8.32 1.11
N LYS A 44 -24.87 9.05 1.20
CA LYS A 44 -24.77 10.36 0.54
C LYS A 44 -23.82 10.31 -0.65
N LYS A 45 -24.30 10.74 -1.80
CA LYS A 45 -23.47 10.86 -3.01
C LYS A 45 -22.33 11.85 -2.76
N ILE A 46 -21.09 11.41 -3.07
CA ILE A 46 -19.88 12.21 -3.01
C ILE A 46 -19.23 12.24 -4.40
N THR A 47 -18.62 13.35 -4.76
CA THR A 47 -17.90 13.50 -6.03
C THR A 47 -16.47 12.97 -5.91
N THR A 48 -15.88 12.65 -7.04
CA THR A 48 -14.46 12.27 -7.11
C THR A 48 -13.55 13.41 -6.63
N ASP A 49 -13.88 14.65 -6.97
CA ASP A 49 -13.12 15.84 -6.52
C ASP A 49 -13.10 15.95 -4.99
N THR A 50 -14.25 15.73 -4.34
CA THR A 50 -14.30 15.73 -2.87
C THR A 50 -13.48 14.59 -2.26
N ILE A 51 -13.41 13.42 -2.91
CA ILE A 51 -12.52 12.33 -2.47
C ILE A 51 -11.07 12.74 -2.59
N ILE A 52 -10.67 13.38 -3.70
CA ILE A 52 -9.31 13.89 -3.90
C ILE A 52 -8.94 14.90 -2.80
N ASP A 53 -9.83 15.86 -2.51
CA ASP A 53 -9.62 16.82 -1.44
C ASP A 53 -9.42 16.13 -0.08
N TYR A 54 -10.27 15.15 0.25
CA TYR A 54 -10.16 14.43 1.52
C TYR A 54 -8.86 13.60 1.62
N LEU A 55 -8.42 12.97 0.52
CA LEU A 55 -7.15 12.26 0.49
C LEU A 55 -5.98 13.22 0.71
N ASN A 56 -5.97 14.37 0.04
CA ASN A 56 -4.96 15.39 0.25
C ASN A 56 -4.94 15.89 1.71
N TYR A 57 -6.11 16.10 2.34
CA TYR A 57 -6.16 16.50 3.75
C TYR A 57 -5.60 15.43 4.69
N LEU A 58 -5.82 14.14 4.39
CA LEU A 58 -5.28 13.03 5.18
C LEU A 58 -3.75 12.91 5.01
N GLU A 59 -3.22 13.16 3.82
CA GLU A 59 -1.79 13.19 3.54
C GLU A 59 -1.12 14.42 4.17
N ASP A 60 -1.68 15.62 4.01
CA ASP A 60 -1.17 16.87 4.59
C ASP A 60 -1.11 16.85 6.13
N THR A 61 -1.97 16.07 6.75
CA THR A 61 -2.02 15.90 8.21
C THR A 61 -1.24 14.70 8.73
N TRP A 62 -0.49 14.02 7.85
CA TRP A 62 0.34 12.86 8.19
C TRP A 62 -0.46 11.70 8.83
N ILE A 63 -1.74 11.60 8.54
CA ILE A 63 -2.55 10.43 8.92
C ILE A 63 -2.24 9.27 8.00
N MET A 64 -2.02 9.57 6.73
CA MET A 64 -1.75 8.60 5.68
C MET A 64 -0.67 9.11 4.72
N PHE A 65 -0.16 8.21 3.90
CA PHE A 65 0.61 8.50 2.69
C PHE A 65 0.22 7.54 1.59
N SER A 66 0.48 7.92 0.34
CA SER A 66 0.23 7.05 -0.80
C SER A 66 1.51 6.62 -1.49
N LEU A 67 1.44 5.47 -2.16
CA LEU A 67 2.45 4.99 -3.09
C LEU A 67 1.88 4.92 -4.51
N GLU A 68 2.71 5.28 -5.46
CA GLU A 68 2.42 5.18 -6.88
C GLU A 68 2.81 3.81 -7.44
N ASN A 69 2.13 3.39 -8.49
CA ASN A 69 2.52 2.18 -9.22
C ASN A 69 3.67 2.50 -10.17
N TYR A 70 4.83 1.88 -9.96
CA TYR A 70 6.01 2.07 -10.80
C TYR A 70 5.73 1.76 -12.28
N ALA A 71 4.98 0.69 -12.56
CA ALA A 71 4.68 0.22 -13.91
C ALA A 71 3.62 1.04 -14.66
N SER A 72 2.95 1.99 -13.99
CA SER A 72 1.83 2.73 -14.58
C SER A 72 2.28 3.92 -15.41
N LYS A 73 1.43 4.30 -16.39
CA LYS A 73 1.52 5.59 -17.07
C LYS A 73 1.17 6.72 -16.11
N LEU A 74 1.60 7.94 -16.41
CA LEU A 74 1.41 9.10 -15.53
C LEU A 74 -0.03 9.30 -15.05
N ALA A 75 -1.02 9.17 -15.92
CA ALA A 75 -2.43 9.32 -15.56
C ALA A 75 -2.89 8.30 -14.51
N ASP A 76 -2.46 7.04 -14.64
CA ASP A 76 -2.80 5.97 -13.69
C ASP A 76 -1.99 6.08 -12.39
N LYS A 77 -0.74 6.56 -12.46
CA LYS A 77 0.07 6.85 -11.26
C LYS A 77 -0.64 7.83 -10.33
N VAL A 78 -1.25 8.85 -10.89
CA VAL A 78 -1.97 9.87 -10.12
C VAL A 78 -3.28 9.32 -9.53
N SER A 79 -4.03 8.53 -10.30
CA SER A 79 -5.41 8.18 -9.98
C SER A 79 -5.61 6.84 -9.29
N ASN A 80 -4.60 5.94 -9.29
CA ASN A 80 -4.70 4.60 -8.73
C ASN A 80 -3.47 4.32 -7.84
N LYS A 81 -3.62 4.53 -6.55
CA LYS A 81 -2.54 4.46 -5.55
C LYS A 81 -2.84 3.43 -4.46
N LYS A 82 -1.80 2.91 -3.82
CA LYS A 82 -1.92 2.24 -2.52
C LYS A 82 -1.81 3.29 -1.41
N TYR A 83 -2.64 3.17 -0.37
CA TYR A 83 -2.67 4.09 0.77
C TYR A 83 -2.29 3.36 2.04
N TYR A 84 -1.37 3.94 2.82
CA TYR A 84 -0.88 3.40 4.07
C TYR A 84 -1.06 4.41 5.20
N PHE A 85 -1.31 3.92 6.40
CA PHE A 85 -1.44 4.76 7.60
C PHE A 85 -0.07 5.02 8.24
N MET A 86 0.18 6.24 8.67
CA MET A 86 1.43 6.59 9.35
C MET A 86 1.58 5.94 10.74
N ASP A 87 0.48 5.44 11.29
CA ASP A 87 0.44 4.82 12.61
C ASP A 87 -0.42 3.53 12.60
N ASN A 88 0.21 2.40 12.97
CA ASN A 88 -0.47 1.10 13.07
C ASN A 88 -1.56 1.08 14.15
N GLY A 89 -1.42 1.88 15.21
CA GLY A 89 -2.44 2.01 16.24
C GLY A 89 -3.73 2.60 15.69
N ILE A 90 -3.62 3.61 14.80
CA ILE A 90 -4.80 4.16 14.11
C ILE A 90 -5.39 3.11 13.16
N LEU A 91 -4.58 2.44 12.35
CA LEU A 91 -5.05 1.41 11.42
C LEU A 91 -5.78 0.28 12.15
N SER A 92 -5.26 -0.20 13.28
CA SER A 92 -5.83 -1.30 14.05
C SER A 92 -7.25 -1.04 14.56
N LEU A 93 -7.64 0.23 14.74
CA LEU A 93 -8.99 0.60 15.18
C LEU A 93 -10.09 0.26 14.15
N PHE A 94 -9.71 0.05 12.89
CA PHE A 94 -10.64 -0.18 11.79
C PHE A 94 -10.67 -1.63 11.29
N LEU A 95 -9.77 -2.49 11.76
CA LEU A 95 -9.59 -3.86 11.26
C LEU A 95 -10.06 -4.88 12.27
N MET A 96 -10.77 -5.91 11.80
CA MET A 96 -11.21 -7.04 12.65
C MET A 96 -10.14 -8.12 12.75
N ASP A 97 -9.38 -8.35 11.67
CA ASP A 97 -8.26 -9.29 11.59
C ASP A 97 -7.02 -8.55 11.03
N PRO A 98 -6.30 -7.85 11.91
CA PRO A 98 -5.35 -6.84 11.47
C PRO A 98 -3.96 -7.36 11.13
N GLU A 99 -3.56 -8.57 11.52
CA GLU A 99 -2.16 -9.01 11.57
C GLU A 99 -1.41 -8.82 10.24
N THR A 100 -1.95 -9.32 9.13
CA THR A 100 -1.28 -9.21 7.83
C THR A 100 -1.24 -7.77 7.32
N SER A 101 -2.29 -7.01 7.56
CA SER A 101 -2.37 -5.59 7.16
C SER A 101 -1.46 -4.71 8.01
N LEU A 102 -1.35 -4.99 9.30
CA LEU A 102 -0.45 -4.26 10.20
C LEU A 102 1.03 -4.52 9.87
N LEU A 103 1.39 -5.75 9.49
CA LEU A 103 2.76 -6.07 9.09
C LEU A 103 3.15 -5.29 7.84
N GLU A 104 2.33 -5.35 6.79
CA GLU A 104 2.62 -4.63 5.55
C GLU A 104 2.63 -3.11 5.76
N ASN A 105 1.70 -2.57 6.55
CA ASN A 105 1.69 -1.14 6.87
C ASN A 105 2.93 -0.72 7.68
N LEU A 106 3.40 -1.55 8.63
CA LEU A 106 4.64 -1.28 9.38
C LEU A 106 5.85 -1.22 8.46
N VAL A 107 5.95 -2.16 7.52
CA VAL A 107 7.01 -2.16 6.50
C VAL A 107 6.91 -0.91 5.63
N ALA A 108 5.72 -0.56 5.13
CA ALA A 108 5.48 0.64 4.34
C ALA A 108 5.94 1.91 5.05
N VAL A 109 5.56 2.10 6.32
CA VAL A 109 5.97 3.25 7.14
C VAL A 109 7.49 3.29 7.32
N THR A 110 8.10 2.14 7.58
CA THR A 110 9.55 2.03 7.78
C THR A 110 10.30 2.38 6.50
N LEU A 111 9.86 1.86 5.36
CA LEU A 111 10.45 2.15 4.06
C LEU A 111 10.26 3.62 3.66
N LYS A 112 9.04 4.18 3.86
CA LYS A 112 8.75 5.59 3.57
C LYS A 112 9.63 6.55 4.37
N LYS A 113 9.86 6.25 5.65
CA LYS A 113 10.79 7.04 6.50
C LYS A 113 12.23 6.98 6.02
N ARG A 114 12.65 5.84 5.47
CA ARG A 114 14.05 5.62 5.06
C ARG A 114 14.35 6.11 3.64
N TYR A 115 13.43 5.92 2.71
CA TYR A 115 13.64 6.11 1.27
C TYR A 115 12.80 7.25 0.67
N GLY A 116 11.91 7.85 1.45
CA GLY A 116 11.14 9.01 1.00
C GLY A 116 10.29 8.71 -0.23
N ASP A 117 10.57 9.44 -1.32
CA ASP A 117 9.78 9.34 -2.55
C ASP A 117 10.30 8.28 -3.53
N ASP A 118 11.45 7.65 -3.25
CA ASP A 118 11.94 6.47 -3.98
C ASP A 118 11.26 5.18 -3.50
N LEU A 119 9.97 5.22 -3.21
CA LEU A 119 9.19 4.08 -2.78
C LEU A 119 7.92 3.96 -3.60
N TYR A 120 7.79 2.84 -4.31
CA TYR A 120 6.69 2.50 -5.21
C TYR A 120 6.11 1.15 -4.84
N PHE A 121 4.93 0.81 -5.35
CA PHE A 121 4.53 -0.57 -5.55
C PHE A 121 4.61 -0.92 -7.04
N TYR A 122 4.64 -2.20 -7.37
CA TYR A 122 4.60 -2.65 -8.76
C TYR A 122 3.35 -3.49 -8.99
N HIS A 123 2.53 -3.09 -9.96
CA HIS A 123 1.36 -3.85 -10.35
C HIS A 123 1.11 -3.71 -11.86
N ARG A 124 1.26 -4.83 -12.57
CA ARG A 124 0.92 -4.95 -14.00
C ARG A 124 0.32 -6.32 -14.27
N ASN A 125 1.12 -7.33 -14.56
CA ASN A 125 0.78 -8.74 -14.68
C ASN A 125 1.15 -9.56 -13.44
N ILE A 126 1.89 -8.95 -12.55
CA ILE A 126 2.26 -9.41 -11.21
C ILE A 126 2.08 -8.27 -10.22
N GLU A 127 2.02 -8.58 -8.94
CA GLU A 127 2.03 -7.58 -7.88
C GLU A 127 3.27 -7.80 -7.00
N VAL A 128 4.00 -6.69 -6.73
CA VAL A 128 5.06 -6.63 -5.73
C VAL A 128 4.77 -5.46 -4.81
N ASP A 129 4.81 -5.70 -3.50
CA ASP A 129 4.34 -4.75 -2.50
C ASP A 129 5.15 -3.47 -2.50
N PHE A 130 6.49 -3.58 -2.57
CA PHE A 130 7.38 -2.43 -2.57
C PHE A 130 8.51 -2.60 -3.57
N TYR A 131 8.79 -1.53 -4.29
CA TYR A 131 9.91 -1.40 -5.21
C TYR A 131 10.64 -0.07 -4.97
N LEU A 132 11.95 -0.12 -4.88
CA LEU A 132 12.85 1.02 -4.76
C LEU A 132 13.63 1.13 -6.07
N ASP A 133 13.41 2.22 -6.81
CA ASP A 133 14.00 2.40 -8.15
C ASP A 133 15.50 2.71 -8.06
N GLU A 134 15.90 3.71 -7.27
CA GLU A 134 17.31 4.06 -7.06
C GLU A 134 18.07 2.96 -6.33
N GLY A 135 17.42 2.23 -5.43
CA GLY A 135 18.00 1.14 -4.65
C GLY A 135 17.98 -0.22 -5.36
N HIS A 136 17.37 -0.35 -6.53
CA HIS A 136 17.19 -1.60 -7.29
C HIS A 136 16.70 -2.76 -6.41
N LYS A 137 15.74 -2.46 -5.51
CA LYS A 137 15.29 -3.40 -4.49
C LYS A 137 13.82 -3.70 -4.61
N ALA A 138 13.45 -4.99 -4.53
CA ALA A 138 12.08 -5.45 -4.50
C ALA A 138 11.77 -6.18 -3.18
N ILE A 139 10.64 -5.84 -2.58
CA ILE A 139 10.25 -6.37 -1.28
C ILE A 139 8.80 -6.84 -1.34
N GLN A 140 8.57 -8.10 -0.95
CA GLN A 140 7.26 -8.66 -0.64
C GLN A 140 7.06 -8.70 0.87
N VAL A 141 5.81 -8.66 1.32
CA VAL A 141 5.46 -8.81 2.73
C VAL A 141 4.44 -9.93 2.88
N SER A 142 4.83 -10.97 3.56
CA SER A 142 3.95 -12.10 3.88
C SER A 142 3.99 -12.41 5.36
N TYR A 143 2.84 -12.63 5.98
CA TYR A 143 2.81 -12.95 7.41
C TYR A 143 3.55 -14.25 7.72
N SER A 144 3.47 -15.23 6.81
CA SER A 144 4.20 -16.50 6.89
C SER A 144 4.34 -17.12 5.49
N LEU A 145 5.45 -17.85 5.28
CA LEU A 145 5.73 -18.66 4.08
C LEU A 145 5.55 -20.17 4.31
N LYS A 146 4.97 -20.58 5.45
CA LYS A 146 4.74 -22.01 5.78
C LYS A 146 3.78 -22.68 4.80
N ASP A 147 2.81 -21.93 4.26
CA ASP A 147 1.95 -22.43 3.19
C ASP A 147 2.71 -22.44 1.85
N PRO A 148 2.85 -23.61 1.18
CA PRO A 148 3.62 -23.75 -0.05
C PRO A 148 3.09 -22.90 -1.21
N GLU A 149 1.77 -22.69 -1.31
CA GLU A 149 1.18 -21.89 -2.38
C GLU A 149 1.48 -20.39 -2.17
N THR A 150 1.40 -19.93 -0.93
CA THR A 150 1.80 -18.55 -0.55
C THR A 150 3.29 -18.35 -0.85
N ARG A 151 4.15 -19.25 -0.39
CA ARG A 151 5.59 -19.21 -0.65
C ARG A 151 5.89 -19.11 -2.16
N LYS A 152 5.31 -20.00 -2.94
CA LYS A 152 5.49 -20.03 -4.40
C LYS A 152 5.03 -18.74 -5.06
N ARG A 153 3.91 -18.18 -4.62
CA ARG A 153 3.37 -16.93 -5.15
C ARG A 153 4.32 -15.75 -4.90
N GLU A 154 4.79 -15.57 -3.65
CA GLU A 154 5.67 -14.45 -3.29
C GLU A 154 7.03 -14.54 -3.99
N VAL A 155 7.63 -15.73 -4.01
CA VAL A 155 8.90 -16.00 -4.73
C VAL A 155 8.74 -15.70 -6.22
N ASN A 156 7.72 -16.26 -6.87
CA ASN A 156 7.48 -16.04 -8.29
C ASN A 156 7.21 -14.56 -8.65
N ALA A 157 6.56 -13.82 -7.78
CA ALA A 157 6.32 -12.39 -8.01
C ALA A 157 7.64 -11.62 -8.09
N LEU A 158 8.56 -11.84 -7.16
CA LEU A 158 9.88 -11.21 -7.15
C LEU A 158 10.74 -11.62 -8.36
N LEU A 159 10.77 -12.91 -8.70
CA LEU A 159 11.53 -13.39 -9.86
C LEU A 159 11.03 -12.78 -11.17
N LYS A 160 9.71 -12.75 -11.37
CA LYS A 160 9.09 -12.14 -12.56
C LYS A 160 9.29 -10.63 -12.60
N LEU A 161 9.32 -9.95 -11.46
CA LEU A 161 9.67 -8.53 -11.44
C LEU A 161 11.10 -8.31 -11.96
N ALA A 162 12.04 -9.12 -11.49
CA ALA A 162 13.45 -9.03 -11.89
C ALA A 162 13.72 -9.32 -13.38
N GLU A 163 12.75 -9.89 -14.10
CA GLU A 163 12.79 -10.01 -15.56
C GLU A 163 12.37 -8.72 -16.28
N ASN A 164 11.65 -7.82 -15.60
CA ASN A 164 11.03 -6.64 -16.20
C ASN A 164 11.70 -5.32 -15.83
N VAL A 165 12.35 -5.26 -14.69
CA VAL A 165 13.01 -4.05 -14.16
C VAL A 165 14.35 -4.43 -13.52
N ALA A 166 15.24 -3.45 -13.37
CA ALA A 166 16.53 -3.67 -12.71
C ALA A 166 16.30 -3.91 -11.21
N VAL A 167 16.66 -5.10 -10.74
CA VAL A 167 16.58 -5.48 -9.33
C VAL A 167 17.81 -6.31 -8.95
N ASP A 168 18.52 -5.83 -7.94
CA ASP A 168 19.74 -6.45 -7.40
C ASP A 168 19.49 -7.11 -6.04
N ASP A 169 18.51 -6.62 -5.28
CA ASP A 169 18.16 -7.11 -3.93
C ASP A 169 16.68 -7.55 -3.89
N LEU A 170 16.47 -8.85 -3.73
CA LEU A 170 15.15 -9.47 -3.58
C LEU A 170 14.93 -9.88 -2.13
N CYS A 171 13.81 -9.43 -1.53
CA CYS A 171 13.51 -9.69 -0.14
C CYS A 171 12.04 -10.04 0.08
N ILE A 172 11.77 -11.00 0.97
CA ILE A 172 10.44 -11.22 1.53
C ILE A 172 10.52 -10.94 3.03
N ILE A 173 9.71 -10.03 3.53
CA ILE A 173 9.63 -9.75 4.96
C ILE A 173 8.49 -10.58 5.53
N THR A 174 8.82 -11.38 6.54
CA THR A 174 7.86 -12.19 7.29
C THR A 174 7.79 -11.75 8.76
N ARG A 175 6.87 -12.34 9.51
CA ARG A 175 6.75 -12.08 10.94
C ARG A 175 7.93 -12.65 11.74
N ASP A 176 8.30 -13.90 11.47
CA ASP A 176 9.23 -14.68 12.33
C ASP A 176 10.03 -15.75 11.56
N GLU A 177 10.06 -15.69 10.24
CA GLU A 177 10.82 -16.63 9.41
C GLU A 177 12.06 -15.93 8.84
N GLU A 178 13.19 -16.64 8.81
CA GLU A 178 14.46 -16.17 8.29
C GLU A 178 15.13 -17.29 7.50
N GLU A 179 15.36 -17.08 6.22
CA GLU A 179 16.02 -18.03 5.34
C GLU A 179 16.59 -17.36 4.08
N MET A 180 17.37 -18.12 3.31
CA MET A 180 17.83 -17.73 1.98
C MET A 180 17.27 -18.72 0.95
N ILE A 181 16.48 -18.21 0.02
CA ILE A 181 15.89 -18.99 -1.07
C ILE A 181 16.73 -18.76 -2.31
N VAL A 182 17.25 -19.84 -2.91
CA VAL A 182 18.05 -19.80 -4.14
C VAL A 182 17.23 -20.38 -5.29
N GLU A 183 16.96 -19.55 -6.30
CA GLU A 183 16.22 -19.92 -7.50
C GLU A 183 17.05 -19.53 -8.75
N GLY A 184 17.71 -20.55 -9.34
CA GLY A 184 18.67 -20.33 -10.43
C GLY A 184 19.84 -19.46 -10.00
N GLU A 185 20.02 -18.31 -10.67
CA GLU A 185 21.06 -17.33 -10.34
C GLU A 185 20.60 -16.24 -9.34
N LYS A 186 19.33 -16.26 -8.94
CA LYS A 186 18.76 -15.28 -8.02
C LYS A 186 18.71 -15.81 -6.60
N THR A 187 18.98 -14.92 -5.66
CA THR A 187 18.86 -15.19 -4.23
C THR A 187 17.83 -14.24 -3.64
N ILE A 188 16.89 -14.79 -2.90
CA ILE A 188 15.85 -14.05 -2.18
C ILE A 188 16.11 -14.22 -0.69
N ARG A 189 16.23 -13.12 0.01
CA ARG A 189 16.37 -13.10 1.46
C ARG A 189 14.99 -13.03 2.11
N VAL A 190 14.73 -13.92 3.09
CA VAL A 190 13.54 -13.89 3.93
C VAL A 190 13.91 -13.35 5.30
#